data_6258c5eabd0fe6c68e6b85d059ea05d1
#
_entry.id   6258c5eabd0fe6c68e6b85d059ea05d1
#
_cell.length_a   1.000
_cell.length_b   1.000
_cell.length_c   1.000
_cell.angle_alpha   90.00
_cell.angle_beta   90.00
_cell.angle_gamma   90.00
#
_symmetry.space_group_name_H-M   'P 1'
#
loop_
_entity.id
_entity.type
_entity.pdbx_description
1 polymer ?
#
loop_
_entity_poly.entity_id
_entity_poly.type
_entity_poly.pdbx_seq_one_letter_code
_entity_poly.pdbx_strand_id
1 'polypeptide(L)'
;KGFYVGDISVLENAYYLYRPGSSYGLFRVSLDEESDDYLDMKNIVNGSSLNLAIYDLAFHPDNGFAYSVDRWGNLWKIDVQAGTSVKLSNVGQSGTFGAVYFDVTGNLYISRNSDGHIFRINTNWDYPVAEFFAFGPSSSNNDGARCALAPIVSQDSPTTDFGDAPDSYGSSINNNGARHDVGDGTLFLGENIETEPNAYADNGSAVDDNDGIQFVTGVEAGKTAIVDITSS
;
A
#
# COMPACT_ATOMS: atom_id res chain seq x y z
N LYS A 1 27.55 5.60 11.13
CA LYS A 1 26.75 5.55 9.87
C LYS A 1 25.67 4.51 10.07
N GLY A 2 24.37 4.92 9.96
CA GLY A 2 23.22 4.04 10.25
C GLY A 2 22.83 3.14 9.08
N PHE A 3 22.10 2.09 9.38
CA PHE A 3 21.28 1.36 8.43
C PHE A 3 19.97 2.14 8.23
N TYR A 4 19.34 1.98 7.08
CA TYR A 4 18.08 2.64 6.75
C TYR A 4 17.06 1.71 6.07
N VAL A 5 17.39 0.44 5.98
CA VAL A 5 16.52 -0.63 5.50
C VAL A 5 16.51 -1.73 6.55
N GLY A 6 15.36 -2.18 6.98
CA GLY A 6 15.29 -3.29 7.92
C GLY A 6 13.88 -3.71 8.28
N ASP A 7 13.74 -4.99 8.63
CA ASP A 7 12.49 -5.59 9.07
C ASP A 7 12.75 -6.82 9.94
N ILE A 8 11.71 -7.30 10.61
CA ILE A 8 11.72 -8.49 11.46
C ILE A 8 11.21 -9.70 10.68
N SER A 9 12.05 -10.72 10.59
CA SER A 9 11.59 -12.05 10.19
C SER A 9 10.91 -12.73 11.37
N VAL A 10 9.59 -12.88 11.28
CA VAL A 10 8.80 -13.55 12.33
C VAL A 10 9.17 -15.02 12.42
N LEU A 11 9.43 -15.68 11.27
CA LEU A 11 9.79 -17.09 11.22
C LEU A 11 11.15 -17.40 11.85
N GLU A 12 12.08 -16.45 11.82
CA GLU A 12 13.42 -16.64 12.34
C GLU A 12 13.63 -15.96 13.72
N ASN A 13 12.62 -15.24 14.21
CA ASN A 13 12.72 -14.40 15.39
C ASN A 13 14.01 -13.55 15.37
N ALA A 14 14.20 -12.82 14.26
CA ALA A 14 15.40 -12.04 14.01
C ALA A 14 15.12 -10.74 13.29
N TYR A 15 15.86 -9.69 13.65
CA TYR A 15 15.85 -8.41 12.96
C TYR A 15 16.95 -8.38 11.90
N TYR A 16 16.60 -8.00 10.68
CA TYR A 16 17.52 -7.86 9.58
C TYR A 16 17.70 -6.39 9.21
N LEU A 17 18.92 -6.04 8.90
CA LEU A 17 19.35 -4.69 8.55
C LEU A 17 20.12 -4.74 7.24
N TYR A 18 19.75 -3.89 6.30
CA TYR A 18 20.46 -3.81 5.03
C TYR A 18 20.94 -2.40 4.72
N ARG A 19 22.09 -2.33 4.08
CA ARG A 19 22.64 -1.12 3.47
C ARG A 19 23.50 -1.49 2.28
N PRO A 20 23.24 -0.91 1.08
CA PRO A 20 24.10 -1.13 -0.08
C PRO A 20 25.50 -0.52 0.10
N GLY A 21 26.49 -1.10 -0.59
CA GLY A 21 27.87 -0.66 -0.61
C GLY A 21 28.85 -1.67 -0.05
N SER A 22 30.09 -1.69 -0.56
CA SER A 22 31.10 -2.72 -0.30
C SER A 22 31.48 -2.92 1.19
N SER A 23 31.30 -1.89 2.01
CA SER A 23 31.61 -1.94 3.45
C SER A 23 30.37 -2.24 4.32
N TYR A 24 29.26 -2.54 3.71
CA TYR A 24 27.98 -2.77 4.38
C TYR A 24 27.40 -4.12 3.94
N GLY A 25 26.13 -4.24 3.71
CA GLY A 25 25.45 -5.44 3.28
C GLY A 25 24.29 -5.79 4.16
N LEU A 26 24.06 -7.06 4.37
CA LEU A 26 22.98 -7.60 5.18
C LEU A 26 23.52 -8.06 6.52
N PHE A 27 22.88 -7.63 7.59
CA PHE A 27 23.17 -7.99 8.97
C PHE A 27 21.92 -8.60 9.60
N ARG A 28 22.14 -9.51 10.54
CA ARG A 28 21.12 -10.15 11.36
C ARG A 28 21.38 -9.90 12.83
N VAL A 29 20.32 -9.64 13.58
CA VAL A 29 20.31 -9.59 15.05
C VAL A 29 19.32 -10.64 15.53
N SER A 30 19.75 -11.59 16.36
CA SER A 30 18.83 -12.56 16.97
C SER A 30 17.95 -11.86 18.00
N LEU A 31 16.65 -12.16 17.96
CA LEU A 31 15.67 -11.73 18.96
C LEU A 31 15.23 -12.90 19.86
N ASP A 32 15.84 -14.06 19.70
CA ASP A 32 15.61 -15.24 20.52
C ASP A 32 16.41 -15.14 21.81
N GLU A 33 15.72 -14.93 22.93
CA GLU A 33 16.32 -14.78 24.25
C GLU A 33 17.03 -16.04 24.75
N GLU A 34 16.71 -17.21 24.20
CA GLU A 34 17.35 -18.48 24.54
C GLU A 34 18.58 -18.76 23.66
N SER A 35 18.84 -17.93 22.66
CA SER A 35 19.97 -18.09 21.75
C SER A 35 21.27 -17.52 22.33
N ASP A 36 22.40 -18.23 22.12
CA ASP A 36 23.73 -17.74 22.51
C ASP A 36 24.12 -16.42 21.82
N ASP A 37 23.45 -16.07 20.71
CA ASP A 37 23.68 -14.85 19.96
C ASP A 37 22.57 -13.80 20.12
N TYR A 38 21.79 -13.88 21.19
CA TYR A 38 20.75 -12.90 21.50
C TYR A 38 21.28 -11.48 21.47
N LEU A 39 20.66 -10.63 20.66
CA LEU A 39 21.02 -9.24 20.38
C LEU A 39 22.42 -9.01 19.78
N ASP A 40 23.13 -10.05 19.40
CA ASP A 40 24.38 -9.92 18.68
C ASP A 40 24.14 -9.61 17.21
N MET A 41 24.80 -8.57 16.70
CA MET A 41 24.72 -8.21 15.28
C MET A 41 25.79 -8.96 14.48
N LYS A 42 25.35 -9.80 13.55
CA LYS A 42 26.22 -10.56 12.66
C LYS A 42 26.10 -10.11 11.21
N ASN A 43 27.20 -9.93 10.51
CA ASN A 43 27.19 -9.73 9.07
C ASN A 43 26.91 -11.06 8.37
N ILE A 44 25.83 -11.10 7.58
CA ILE A 44 25.42 -12.29 6.83
C ILE A 44 26.01 -12.25 5.42
N VAL A 45 25.93 -11.07 4.77
CA VAL A 45 26.37 -10.89 3.39
C VAL A 45 27.04 -9.53 3.22
N ASN A 46 28.19 -9.53 2.55
CA ASN A 46 28.85 -8.30 2.17
C ASN A 46 28.08 -7.54 1.10
N GLY A 47 28.05 -6.23 1.18
CA GLY A 47 27.31 -5.38 0.27
C GLY A 47 27.72 -5.43 -1.20
N SER A 48 28.87 -6.04 -1.52
CA SER A 48 29.26 -6.33 -2.91
C SER A 48 28.53 -7.53 -3.50
N SER A 49 28.07 -8.45 -2.66
CA SER A 49 27.35 -9.66 -3.08
C SER A 49 25.84 -9.42 -3.20
N LEU A 50 25.30 -8.53 -2.37
CA LEU A 50 23.90 -8.11 -2.42
C LEU A 50 23.87 -6.59 -2.63
N ASN A 51 23.82 -6.15 -3.88
CA ASN A 51 23.86 -4.73 -4.24
C ASN A 51 22.53 -4.29 -4.85
N LEU A 52 21.53 -4.12 -3.98
CA LEU A 52 20.18 -3.70 -4.36
C LEU A 52 19.99 -2.21 -4.06
N ALA A 53 19.44 -1.48 -5.02
CA ALA A 53 19.09 -0.06 -4.87
C ALA A 53 17.67 0.08 -4.29
N ILE A 54 17.48 -0.48 -3.11
CA ILE A 54 16.21 -0.47 -2.36
C ILE A 54 16.28 0.51 -1.19
N TYR A 55 15.12 0.97 -0.74
CA TYR A 55 14.99 1.94 0.34
C TYR A 55 14.29 1.37 1.57
N ASP A 56 13.62 0.22 1.41
CA ASP A 56 13.04 -0.58 2.48
C ASP A 56 12.85 -2.02 1.99
N LEU A 57 12.62 -2.96 2.92
CA LEU A 57 12.31 -4.36 2.64
C LEU A 57 11.31 -4.89 3.66
N ALA A 58 10.60 -5.96 3.30
CA ALA A 58 9.71 -6.66 4.23
C ALA A 58 9.81 -8.17 4.08
N PHE A 59 9.64 -8.89 5.19
CA PHE A 59 9.59 -10.35 5.22
C PHE A 59 8.19 -10.85 4.91
N HIS A 60 8.12 -11.81 3.99
CA HIS A 60 6.88 -12.54 3.74
C HIS A 60 6.53 -13.41 4.97
N PRO A 61 5.25 -13.39 5.42
CA PRO A 61 4.88 -14.05 6.66
C PRO A 61 5.11 -15.57 6.68
N ASP A 62 5.05 -16.24 5.51
CA ASP A 62 5.00 -17.71 5.44
C ASP A 62 6.21 -18.36 4.77
N ASN A 63 7.02 -17.63 3.98
CA ASN A 63 8.05 -18.26 3.17
C ASN A 63 9.50 -17.92 3.55
N GLY A 64 9.70 -17.03 4.53
CA GLY A 64 11.02 -16.68 5.07
C GLY A 64 11.89 -15.80 4.16
N PHE A 65 11.44 -15.44 2.96
CA PHE A 65 12.14 -14.52 2.07
C PHE A 65 11.79 -13.07 2.37
N ALA A 66 12.74 -12.18 2.20
CA ALA A 66 12.46 -10.75 2.16
C ALA A 66 12.15 -10.30 0.72
N TYR A 67 11.34 -9.27 0.61
CA TYR A 67 10.97 -8.67 -0.67
C TYR A 67 11.15 -7.16 -0.63
N SER A 68 11.42 -6.58 -1.78
CA SER A 68 11.49 -5.13 -1.96
C SER A 68 11.26 -4.75 -3.41
N VAL A 69 10.93 -3.49 -3.65
CA VAL A 69 10.86 -2.90 -4.98
C VAL A 69 11.92 -1.82 -5.09
N ASP A 70 12.77 -1.91 -6.11
CA ASP A 70 13.78 -0.89 -6.37
C ASP A 70 13.18 0.36 -7.05
N ARG A 71 13.95 1.44 -7.15
CA ARG A 71 13.49 2.70 -7.73
C ARG A 71 13.06 2.63 -9.20
N TRP A 72 13.42 1.58 -9.91
CA TRP A 72 13.02 1.34 -11.30
C TRP A 72 11.79 0.45 -11.43
N GLY A 73 11.21 0.04 -10.28
CA GLY A 73 10.03 -0.82 -10.22
C GLY A 73 10.32 -2.30 -10.36
N ASN A 74 11.55 -2.75 -10.17
CA ASN A 74 11.85 -4.16 -10.16
C ASN A 74 11.55 -4.75 -8.78
N LEU A 75 10.72 -5.79 -8.75
CA LEU A 75 10.44 -6.59 -7.57
C LEU A 75 11.55 -7.61 -7.36
N TRP A 76 12.14 -7.59 -6.19
CA TRP A 76 13.20 -8.49 -5.76
C TRP A 76 12.72 -9.42 -4.67
N LYS A 77 13.04 -10.71 -4.81
CA LYS A 77 12.97 -11.71 -3.75
C LYS A 77 14.38 -11.94 -3.24
N ILE A 78 14.57 -11.84 -1.94
CA ILE A 78 15.86 -11.87 -1.27
C ILE A 78 15.91 -13.07 -0.33
N ASP A 79 16.83 -13.97 -0.59
CA ASP A 79 17.19 -15.05 0.33
C ASP A 79 18.23 -14.52 1.30
N VAL A 80 17.79 -14.23 2.51
CA VAL A 80 18.66 -13.65 3.54
C VAL A 80 19.65 -14.64 4.11
N GLN A 81 19.35 -15.94 4.06
CA GLN A 81 20.25 -16.99 4.53
C GLN A 81 21.34 -17.28 3.50
N ALA A 82 20.96 -17.44 2.24
CA ALA A 82 21.91 -17.65 1.16
C ALA A 82 22.65 -16.36 0.75
N GLY A 83 22.13 -15.21 1.12
CA GLY A 83 22.67 -13.90 0.73
C GLY A 83 22.54 -13.61 -0.76
N THR A 84 21.47 -14.08 -1.36
CA THR A 84 21.22 -13.94 -2.79
C THR A 84 19.90 -13.24 -3.07
N SER A 85 19.73 -12.73 -4.28
CA SER A 85 18.46 -12.13 -4.70
C SER A 85 18.12 -12.49 -6.14
N VAL A 86 16.83 -12.56 -6.42
CA VAL A 86 16.28 -12.82 -7.75
C VAL A 86 15.28 -11.72 -8.07
N LYS A 87 15.41 -11.14 -9.27
CA LYS A 87 14.41 -10.25 -9.82
C LYS A 87 13.24 -11.08 -10.34
N LEU A 88 12.04 -10.86 -9.82
CA LEU A 88 10.83 -11.56 -10.22
C LEU A 88 10.17 -10.92 -11.43
N SER A 89 9.88 -9.61 -11.36
CA SER A 89 9.18 -8.87 -12.41
C SER A 89 9.53 -7.38 -12.34
N ASN A 90 8.97 -6.58 -13.26
CA ASN A 90 8.81 -5.14 -13.08
C ASN A 90 7.33 -4.89 -12.79
N VAL A 91 7.04 -4.20 -11.68
CA VAL A 91 5.67 -4.01 -11.18
C VAL A 91 4.91 -2.85 -11.85
N GLY A 92 5.51 -2.20 -12.84
CA GLY A 92 4.89 -1.10 -13.59
C GLY A 92 4.89 0.26 -12.88
N GLN A 93 5.44 0.34 -11.67
CA GLN A 93 5.57 1.58 -10.91
C GLN A 93 7.04 1.86 -10.60
N SER A 94 7.44 3.13 -10.60
CA SER A 94 8.80 3.55 -10.30
C SER A 94 8.80 4.68 -9.27
N GLY A 95 9.93 4.87 -8.59
CA GLY A 95 10.10 5.90 -7.57
C GLY A 95 10.87 5.43 -6.35
N THR A 96 10.93 6.26 -5.32
CA THR A 96 11.46 5.85 -4.02
C THR A 96 10.33 5.28 -3.19
N PHE A 97 10.42 3.99 -2.88
CA PHE A 97 9.50 3.28 -2.01
C PHE A 97 10.16 3.16 -0.63
N GLY A 98 9.84 4.11 0.24
CA GLY A 98 10.52 4.23 1.53
C GLY A 98 9.84 3.46 2.66
N ALA A 99 8.65 2.88 2.42
CA ALA A 99 7.99 1.97 3.34
C ALA A 99 7.48 0.76 2.57
N VAL A 100 7.83 -0.42 3.05
CA VAL A 100 7.47 -1.71 2.45
C VAL A 100 7.00 -2.64 3.56
N TYR A 101 5.88 -3.33 3.38
CA TYR A 101 5.36 -4.28 4.38
C TYR A 101 4.45 -5.33 3.75
N PHE A 102 4.36 -6.48 4.40
CA PHE A 102 3.42 -7.55 4.06
C PHE A 102 2.16 -7.51 4.93
N ASP A 103 1.07 -8.02 4.41
CA ASP A 103 -0.05 -8.48 5.21
C ASP A 103 0.04 -9.99 5.49
N VAL A 104 -0.85 -10.48 6.34
CA VAL A 104 -0.92 -11.91 6.71
C VAL A 104 -1.26 -12.82 5.54
N THR A 105 -1.80 -12.29 4.44
CA THR A 105 -2.17 -13.06 3.24
C THR A 105 -1.08 -13.08 2.17
N GLY A 106 0.08 -12.47 2.44
CA GLY A 106 1.23 -12.45 1.54
C GLY A 106 1.16 -11.41 0.43
N ASN A 107 0.31 -10.39 0.57
CA ASN A 107 0.36 -9.21 -0.29
C ASN A 107 1.43 -8.24 0.21
N LEU A 108 2.27 -7.78 -0.70
CA LEU A 108 3.29 -6.75 -0.45
C LEU A 108 2.70 -5.37 -0.71
N TYR A 109 2.90 -4.47 0.22
CA TYR A 109 2.53 -3.06 0.08
C TYR A 109 3.77 -2.20 -0.01
N ILE A 110 3.77 -1.25 -0.93
CA ILE A 110 4.86 -0.30 -1.14
C ILE A 110 4.32 1.13 -1.14
N SER A 111 4.93 2.01 -0.36
CA SER A 111 4.55 3.43 -0.30
C SER A 111 5.55 4.29 -1.05
N ARG A 112 5.09 5.01 -2.06
CA ARG A 112 5.93 5.89 -2.88
C ARG A 112 6.05 7.27 -2.24
N ASN A 113 7.28 7.71 -1.98
CA ASN A 113 7.55 8.93 -1.24
C ASN A 113 7.05 10.21 -1.94
N SER A 114 7.15 10.28 -3.26
CA SER A 114 6.92 11.52 -4.01
C SER A 114 5.47 12.03 -3.94
N ASP A 115 4.51 11.14 -3.85
CA ASP A 115 3.07 11.44 -3.91
C ASP A 115 2.23 10.73 -2.85
N GLY A 116 2.85 9.88 -2.05
CA GLY A 116 2.17 9.13 -1.00
C GLY A 116 1.33 7.95 -1.49
N HIS A 117 1.39 7.62 -2.78
CA HIS A 117 0.65 6.46 -3.30
C HIS A 117 1.14 5.17 -2.65
N ILE A 118 0.20 4.39 -2.16
CA ILE A 118 0.42 3.04 -1.64
C ILE A 118 -0.09 2.06 -2.68
N PHE A 119 0.76 1.11 -3.05
CA PHE A 119 0.41 0.07 -4.01
C PHE A 119 0.44 -1.28 -3.34
N ARG A 120 -0.47 -2.17 -3.75
CA ARG A 120 -0.52 -3.58 -3.36
C ARG A 120 0.05 -4.44 -4.48
N ILE A 121 0.83 -5.45 -4.14
CA ILE A 121 1.42 -6.42 -5.06
C ILE A 121 1.13 -7.82 -4.53
N ASN A 122 0.39 -8.63 -5.28
CA ASN A 122 0.24 -10.03 -4.97
C ASN A 122 1.48 -10.80 -5.43
N THR A 123 2.33 -11.20 -4.50
CA THR A 123 3.61 -11.86 -4.80
C THR A 123 3.47 -13.31 -5.26
N ASN A 124 2.28 -13.89 -5.18
CA ASN A 124 1.98 -15.24 -5.65
C ASN A 124 1.59 -15.31 -7.13
N TRP A 125 1.42 -14.17 -7.80
CA TRP A 125 1.16 -14.14 -9.22
C TRP A 125 2.42 -14.45 -10.03
N ASP A 126 2.25 -15.07 -11.21
CA ASP A 126 3.36 -15.33 -12.14
C ASP A 126 4.04 -14.06 -12.64
N TYR A 127 3.26 -12.98 -12.76
CA TYR A 127 3.71 -11.65 -13.16
C TYR A 127 3.15 -10.60 -12.19
N PRO A 128 3.77 -10.44 -11.00
CA PRO A 128 3.32 -9.45 -10.02
C PRO A 128 3.36 -8.03 -10.57
N VAL A 129 2.25 -7.31 -10.42
CA VAL A 129 2.11 -5.89 -10.76
C VAL A 129 1.67 -5.09 -9.54
N ALA A 130 1.99 -3.81 -9.52
CA ALA A 130 1.58 -2.91 -8.46
C ALA A 130 0.21 -2.31 -8.81
N GLU A 131 -0.79 -2.69 -8.04
CA GLU A 131 -2.15 -2.12 -8.10
C GLU A 131 -2.26 -0.99 -7.10
N PHE A 132 -2.91 0.10 -7.49
CA PHE A 132 -3.18 1.18 -6.55
C PHE A 132 -4.03 0.65 -5.40
N PHE A 133 -3.69 1.04 -4.17
CA PHE A 133 -4.39 0.58 -2.97
C PHE A 133 -4.93 1.75 -2.13
N ALA A 134 -4.10 2.76 -1.85
CA ALA A 134 -4.49 3.86 -0.98
C ALA A 134 -3.58 5.08 -1.16
N PHE A 135 -3.99 6.19 -0.56
CA PHE A 135 -3.17 7.39 -0.39
C PHE A 135 -2.60 7.48 1.04
N GLY A 136 -1.33 7.83 1.11
CA GLY A 136 -0.68 8.34 2.30
C GLY A 136 -0.13 9.75 2.04
N PRO A 137 0.44 10.41 3.04
CA PRO A 137 1.11 11.69 2.82
C PRO A 137 2.38 11.52 1.99
N SER A 138 2.67 12.46 1.10
CA SER A 138 3.99 12.54 0.47
C SER A 138 5.08 12.80 1.52
N SER A 139 6.25 12.22 1.34
CA SER A 139 7.37 12.35 2.27
C SER A 139 8.71 12.36 1.54
N SER A 140 9.70 13.05 2.07
CA SER A 140 11.07 12.96 1.58
C SER A 140 11.87 11.83 2.24
N ASN A 141 11.43 11.39 3.44
CA ASN A 141 11.99 10.27 4.19
C ASN A 141 10.82 9.52 4.80
N ASN A 142 10.43 8.45 4.17
CA ASN A 142 9.36 7.56 4.62
C ASN A 142 10.00 6.29 5.16
N ASP A 143 9.42 5.78 6.21
CA ASP A 143 9.72 4.47 6.77
C ASP A 143 8.42 3.90 7.31
N GLY A 144 8.22 2.61 7.22
CA GLY A 144 7.01 1.96 7.64
C GLY A 144 7.29 0.65 8.33
N ALA A 145 6.64 0.44 9.45
CA ALA A 145 6.69 -0.83 10.16
C ALA A 145 5.26 -1.34 10.42
N ARG A 146 5.10 -2.64 10.35
CA ARG A 146 3.84 -3.29 10.56
C ARG A 146 4.03 -4.68 11.18
N CYS A 147 3.06 -5.12 11.98
CA CYS A 147 2.99 -6.53 12.36
C CYS A 147 2.63 -7.37 11.12
N ALA A 148 3.55 -8.19 10.64
CA ALA A 148 3.36 -9.05 9.48
C ALA A 148 2.21 -10.06 9.64
N LEU A 149 1.83 -10.39 10.88
CA LEU A 149 0.75 -11.31 11.19
C LEU A 149 -0.62 -10.62 11.33
N ALA A 150 -0.68 -9.29 11.23
CA ALA A 150 -1.94 -8.58 11.26
C ALA A 150 -2.60 -8.58 9.87
N PRO A 151 -3.91 -8.81 9.75
CA PRO A 151 -4.59 -8.65 8.47
C PRO A 151 -4.57 -7.17 8.07
N ILE A 152 -4.36 -6.88 6.80
CA ILE A 152 -4.90 -5.66 6.22
C ILE A 152 -6.33 -6.05 5.86
N VAL A 153 -7.27 -5.40 6.48
CA VAL A 153 -8.63 -5.49 6.01
C VAL A 153 -8.60 -4.86 4.63
N SER A 154 -8.50 -5.70 3.59
CA SER A 154 -8.81 -5.24 2.26
C SER A 154 -10.27 -4.84 2.32
N GLN A 155 -10.56 -3.64 1.93
CA GLN A 155 -11.92 -3.26 1.64
C GLN A 155 -12.33 -3.98 0.36
N ASP A 156 -12.49 -5.31 0.42
CA ASP A 156 -13.12 -6.10 -0.64
C ASP A 156 -14.64 -5.88 -0.65
N SER A 157 -15.17 -5.18 0.36
CA SER A 157 -16.39 -4.40 0.28
C SER A 157 -15.95 -2.94 0.36
N PRO A 158 -16.07 -2.17 -0.68
CA PRO A 158 -15.82 -0.75 -0.60
C PRO A 158 -16.73 -0.20 0.51
N THR A 159 -16.14 0.41 1.53
CA THR A 159 -16.86 1.18 2.57
C THR A 159 -16.81 2.66 2.22
N THR A 160 -16.40 2.95 1.01
CA THR A 160 -16.16 4.30 0.52
C THR A 160 -17.07 4.57 -0.65
N ASP A 161 -17.79 5.63 -0.56
CA ASP A 161 -18.62 6.23 -1.60
C ASP A 161 -17.82 7.36 -2.26
N PHE A 162 -17.69 7.31 -3.57
CA PHE A 162 -17.04 8.33 -4.38
C PHE A 162 -18.08 9.19 -5.09
N GLY A 163 -17.81 10.46 -5.26
CA GLY A 163 -18.69 11.30 -6.06
C GLY A 163 -18.62 10.99 -7.56
N ASP A 164 -19.77 10.92 -8.22
CA ASP A 164 -19.97 10.54 -9.64
C ASP A 164 -19.64 11.62 -10.67
N ALA A 165 -19.05 12.71 -10.25
CA ALA A 165 -18.63 13.75 -11.17
C ALA A 165 -17.61 13.22 -12.18
N PRO A 166 -17.66 13.65 -13.46
CA PRO A 166 -16.67 13.27 -14.47
C PRO A 166 -15.24 13.49 -13.99
N ASP A 167 -14.30 12.59 -14.36
CA ASP A 167 -12.89 12.66 -13.92
C ASP A 167 -12.17 13.97 -14.33
N SER A 168 -12.75 14.73 -15.27
CA SER A 168 -12.33 16.10 -15.55
C SER A 168 -12.45 17.04 -14.35
N TYR A 169 -13.22 16.67 -13.33
CA TYR A 169 -13.33 17.35 -12.04
C TYR A 169 -12.41 16.74 -10.98
N GLY A 170 -11.61 15.74 -11.35
CA GLY A 170 -10.69 15.08 -10.43
C GLY A 170 -11.36 14.12 -9.45
N SER A 171 -12.47 13.49 -9.84
CA SER A 171 -13.27 12.62 -8.99
C SER A 171 -12.63 11.26 -8.71
N SER A 172 -11.77 10.76 -9.61
CA SER A 172 -11.14 9.45 -9.45
C SER A 172 -10.18 9.35 -8.27
N ILE A 173 -9.96 8.13 -7.81
CA ILE A 173 -8.99 7.83 -6.74
C ILE A 173 -7.57 8.28 -7.12
N ASN A 174 -7.18 8.19 -8.40
CA ASN A 174 -5.89 8.65 -8.90
C ASN A 174 -5.68 10.16 -8.77
N ASN A 175 -6.76 10.91 -8.76
CA ASN A 175 -6.77 12.36 -8.57
C ASN A 175 -7.07 12.77 -7.12
N ASN A 176 -7.10 11.79 -6.18
CA ASN A 176 -7.50 12.00 -4.80
C ASN A 176 -8.90 12.63 -4.69
N GLY A 177 -9.84 12.12 -5.49
CA GLY A 177 -11.21 12.61 -5.58
C GLY A 177 -11.97 12.59 -4.27
N ALA A 178 -13.01 13.42 -4.22
CA ALA A 178 -13.89 13.50 -3.05
C ALA A 178 -14.56 12.14 -2.81
N ARG A 179 -14.55 11.71 -1.57
CA ARG A 179 -15.11 10.45 -1.12
C ARG A 179 -15.48 10.47 0.35
N HIS A 180 -16.40 9.64 0.74
CA HIS A 180 -16.85 9.47 2.12
C HIS A 180 -16.65 8.02 2.56
N ASP A 181 -16.33 7.82 3.82
CA ASP A 181 -16.46 6.51 4.46
C ASP A 181 -17.92 6.38 4.90
N VAL A 182 -18.62 5.38 4.38
CA VAL A 182 -20.03 5.14 4.70
C VAL A 182 -20.25 4.68 6.15
N GLY A 183 -19.20 4.38 6.89
CA GLY A 183 -19.25 4.03 8.30
C GLY A 183 -20.16 2.85 8.58
N ASP A 184 -21.09 3.03 9.51
CA ASP A 184 -22.12 2.04 9.86
C ASP A 184 -23.42 2.18 9.01
N GLY A 185 -23.44 3.10 8.05
CA GLY A 185 -24.57 3.32 7.16
C GLY A 185 -25.86 3.82 7.85
N THR A 186 -25.75 4.45 9.02
CA THR A 186 -26.93 4.84 9.81
C THR A 186 -27.49 6.22 9.46
N LEU A 187 -26.74 7.04 8.73
CA LEU A 187 -27.17 8.36 8.30
C LEU A 187 -26.64 8.67 6.89
N PHE A 188 -27.54 8.80 5.94
CA PHE A 188 -27.24 9.12 4.55
C PHE A 188 -28.38 9.86 3.87
N LEU A 189 -28.15 10.37 2.67
CA LEU A 189 -29.19 10.97 1.84
C LEU A 189 -29.77 9.88 0.92
N GLY A 190 -31.12 9.84 0.81
CA GLY A 190 -31.79 8.91 -0.05
C GLY A 190 -32.23 7.59 0.61
N GLU A 191 -32.48 6.60 -0.21
CA GLU A 191 -32.94 5.26 0.19
C GLU A 191 -31.79 4.24 0.22
N ASN A 192 -30.69 4.51 -0.49
CA ASN A 192 -29.56 3.61 -0.61
C ASN A 192 -28.25 4.37 -0.48
N ILE A 193 -27.21 3.66 -0.04
CA ILE A 193 -25.81 4.04 -0.15
C ILE A 193 -25.15 3.04 -1.08
N GLU A 194 -24.46 3.51 -2.08
CA GLU A 194 -23.59 2.71 -2.90
C GLU A 194 -22.13 2.89 -2.46
N THR A 195 -21.35 1.85 -2.63
CA THR A 195 -19.93 1.90 -2.29
C THR A 195 -19.13 1.31 -3.42
N GLU A 196 -18.10 2.01 -3.87
CA GLU A 196 -17.30 1.61 -5.01
C GLU A 196 -15.80 1.81 -4.75
N PRO A 197 -14.94 1.02 -5.42
CA PRO A 197 -13.49 1.13 -5.25
C PRO A 197 -12.89 2.38 -5.92
N ASN A 198 -13.64 3.07 -6.75
CA ASN A 198 -13.22 4.27 -7.49
C ASN A 198 -14.42 4.96 -8.11
N ALA A 199 -14.41 6.27 -8.23
CA ALA A 199 -15.38 6.99 -9.03
C ALA A 199 -15.47 6.37 -10.45
N TYR A 200 -16.66 6.15 -10.97
CA TYR A 200 -16.91 5.45 -12.24
C TYR A 200 -16.41 4.00 -12.31
N ALA A 201 -16.31 3.28 -11.22
CA ALA A 201 -15.81 1.89 -11.23
C ALA A 201 -16.78 0.91 -11.90
N ASP A 202 -18.01 1.25 -12.04
CA ASP A 202 -19.08 0.40 -12.53
C ASP A 202 -19.37 0.57 -14.03
N ASN A 203 -18.49 0.32 -14.89
CA ASN A 203 -18.67 0.05 -16.32
C ASN A 203 -20.01 0.58 -16.98
N GLY A 204 -20.52 1.72 -16.51
CA GLY A 204 -21.72 2.36 -17.05
C GLY A 204 -23.05 1.82 -16.51
N SER A 205 -23.07 1.10 -15.41
CA SER A 205 -24.26 0.94 -14.60
C SER A 205 -24.36 2.18 -13.70
N ALA A 206 -24.91 3.25 -14.26
CA ALA A 206 -25.32 4.39 -13.47
C ALA A 206 -26.52 3.96 -12.61
N VAL A 207 -26.28 3.20 -11.58
CA VAL A 207 -27.13 3.23 -10.42
C VAL A 207 -26.60 4.39 -9.61
N ASP A 208 -27.19 5.53 -9.87
CA ASP A 208 -26.88 6.79 -9.24
C ASP A 208 -27.65 6.83 -7.93
N ASP A 209 -26.95 6.94 -6.83
CA ASP A 209 -27.50 7.16 -5.49
C ASP A 209 -27.99 8.60 -5.26
N ASN A 210 -28.35 9.31 -6.34
CA ASN A 210 -28.94 10.65 -6.28
C ASN A 210 -30.39 10.67 -5.78
N ASP A 211 -30.87 9.60 -5.17
CA ASP A 211 -32.24 9.48 -4.70
C ASP A 211 -32.54 10.40 -3.49
N GLY A 212 -31.49 10.92 -2.84
CA GLY A 212 -31.62 11.83 -1.70
C GLY A 212 -31.89 13.29 -2.05
N ILE A 213 -31.72 13.69 -3.31
CA ILE A 213 -31.87 15.09 -3.73
C ILE A 213 -32.73 15.21 -4.98
N GLN A 214 -33.85 15.92 -4.87
CA GLN A 214 -34.73 16.21 -5.99
C GLN A 214 -34.87 17.71 -6.25
N PHE A 215 -34.52 18.15 -7.45
CA PHE A 215 -34.77 19.53 -7.88
C PHE A 215 -36.24 19.73 -8.22
N VAL A 216 -36.96 20.49 -7.40
CA VAL A 216 -38.37 20.85 -7.63
C VAL A 216 -38.46 21.93 -8.69
N THR A 217 -37.48 22.81 -8.77
CA THR A 217 -37.36 23.84 -9.81
C THR A 217 -36.01 23.75 -10.52
N GLY A 218 -35.96 24.20 -11.77
CA GLY A 218 -34.70 24.30 -12.50
C GLY A 218 -33.71 25.27 -11.85
N VAL A 219 -32.42 25.02 -12.01
CA VAL A 219 -31.34 25.89 -11.54
C VAL A 219 -31.05 26.93 -12.63
N GLU A 220 -31.31 28.21 -12.35
CA GLU A 220 -31.01 29.33 -13.23
C GLU A 220 -30.19 30.43 -12.51
N ALA A 221 -29.21 30.99 -13.21
CA ALA A 221 -28.39 32.04 -12.63
C ALA A 221 -29.24 33.27 -12.15
N GLY A 222 -29.06 33.65 -10.89
CA GLY A 222 -29.78 34.78 -10.28
C GLY A 222 -31.21 34.45 -9.83
N LYS A 223 -31.65 33.19 -9.90
CA LYS A 223 -32.96 32.75 -9.37
C LYS A 223 -32.79 31.81 -8.19
N THR A 224 -33.85 31.66 -7.40
CA THR A 224 -33.90 30.68 -6.30
C THR A 224 -34.29 29.32 -6.88
N ALA A 225 -33.49 28.27 -6.58
CA ALA A 225 -33.86 26.90 -6.80
C ALA A 225 -34.48 26.30 -5.52
N ILE A 226 -35.46 25.44 -5.68
CA ILE A 226 -36.07 24.67 -4.59
C ILE A 226 -35.64 23.21 -4.79
N VAL A 227 -35.15 22.61 -3.71
CA VAL A 227 -34.65 21.25 -3.68
C VAL A 227 -35.31 20.53 -2.51
N ASP A 228 -35.87 19.36 -2.76
CA ASP A 228 -36.29 18.43 -1.72
C ASP A 228 -35.12 17.54 -1.35
N ILE A 229 -34.92 17.32 -0.07
CA ILE A 229 -33.87 16.49 0.49
C ILE A 229 -34.52 15.39 1.32
N THR A 230 -34.20 14.15 1.00
CA THR A 230 -34.62 12.96 1.75
C THR A 230 -33.41 12.42 2.52
N SER A 231 -33.57 12.13 3.78
CA SER A 231 -32.55 11.47 4.62
C SER A 231 -33.14 10.19 5.23
N SER A 232 -32.33 9.17 5.34
CA SER A 232 -32.65 7.94 6.07
C SER A 232 -32.61 8.15 7.59
#